data_2ce6c0df3b6f4402a9fc0eeb79750e2f
#
_entry.id   2ce6c0df3b6f4402a9fc0eeb79750e2f
#
_cell.length_a   1.000
_cell.length_b   1.000
_cell.length_c   1.000
_cell.angle_alpha   90.00
_cell.angle_beta   90.00
_cell.angle_gamma   90.00
#
_symmetry.space_group_name_H-M   'P 1'
#
loop_
_entity.id
_entity.type
_entity.pdbx_description
1 polymer ?
#
loop_
_entity_poly.entity_id
_entity_poly.type
_entity_poly.pdbx_seq_one_letter_code
_entity_poly.pdbx_strand_id
1 'polypeptide(L)'
;MSEIVNKYKFGLNVIKREIKSIPLSPGIYKMIDENGEVLYVGKAKNLKKRVSSYSKLNNQSQRILNMISLVRKVELSITNTEAEALLLESNVIKANKPKFNILLKDDKSFPSILLTSNHDFPQIKKHRGRKSQKGYYFGPFSSAGSVNRSLDALQKGFLLRNCTDNVFKLTTKPCLQYQIKRCTAPCVGLVSRKDYQIQVDQAKNFLNGDSDKIKEIFAEKMQEYSSNLDFENAAVWRNKIRALTSIQSFQSVNINEIGNVDIIAVYRKLNKTSINISFMRNGSNFGDHNFFLSHPLEVKINEIMLEFLGQFYENKIPPKEIIVSHEPKDKSLLIEALSLLSNHQIRIHSPKKGIKKKLVNISMTNAKTSLNRKISDNEKIFNNLAKLKNIFNLNKDIYRIEIYDNSHIQGKFAVGAMVVFNKDGFDKSSYRKYNLTINENISGGNDFGMMQEVFSRRFKNFDNAKNNNPLPDLILVDGGRGHLNTVSEILT
;
A
#
# COMPACT_ATOMS: atom_id res chain seq x y z
N MET A 1 -29.96 0.37 35.39
CA MET A 1 -28.63 -0.22 35.67
C MET A 1 -28.60 -1.74 35.54
N SER A 2 -29.64 -2.51 35.87
CA SER A 2 -29.67 -3.98 35.77
C SER A 2 -29.57 -4.56 34.35
N GLU A 3 -30.23 -3.99 33.35
CA GLU A 3 -30.22 -4.47 31.95
C GLU A 3 -28.87 -4.24 31.27
N ILE A 4 -28.22 -3.10 31.51
CA ILE A 4 -26.92 -2.77 30.96
C ILE A 4 -25.84 -3.73 31.45
N VAL A 5 -25.88 -4.09 32.75
CA VAL A 5 -24.92 -5.05 33.34
C VAL A 5 -25.12 -6.45 32.74
N ASN A 6 -26.35 -6.84 32.41
CA ASN A 6 -26.65 -8.18 31.88
C ASN A 6 -26.06 -8.39 30.49
N LYS A 7 -26.00 -7.38 29.63
CA LYS A 7 -25.43 -7.43 28.30
C LYS A 7 -23.90 -7.72 28.26
N TYR A 8 -23.17 -7.24 29.29
CA TYR A 8 -21.71 -7.42 29.37
C TYR A 8 -21.28 -8.55 30.31
N LYS A 9 -22.23 -9.13 31.05
CA LYS A 9 -21.99 -10.09 32.14
C LYS A 9 -21.17 -11.30 31.68
N PHE A 10 -21.46 -11.86 30.51
CA PHE A 10 -20.79 -13.05 30.01
C PHE A 10 -19.30 -12.79 29.72
N GLY A 11 -18.99 -11.82 28.85
CA GLY A 11 -17.60 -11.50 28.49
C GLY A 11 -16.79 -11.00 29.71
N LEU A 12 -17.44 -10.26 30.63
CA LEU A 12 -16.82 -9.84 31.87
C LEU A 12 -16.41 -11.04 32.76
N ASN A 13 -17.25 -12.05 32.84
CA ASN A 13 -16.96 -13.27 33.61
C ASN A 13 -15.82 -14.07 32.98
N VAL A 14 -15.75 -14.15 31.63
CA VAL A 14 -14.63 -14.74 30.89
C VAL A 14 -13.34 -14.02 31.26
N ILE A 15 -13.30 -12.69 31.14
CA ILE A 15 -12.12 -11.88 31.48
C ILE A 15 -11.71 -12.08 32.92
N LYS A 16 -12.66 -12.04 33.89
CA LYS A 16 -12.38 -12.24 35.33
C LYS A 16 -11.80 -13.62 35.63
N ARG A 17 -12.26 -14.65 34.93
CA ARG A 17 -11.75 -16.01 35.09
C ARG A 17 -10.30 -16.10 34.62
N GLU A 18 -10.01 -15.58 33.42
CA GLU A 18 -8.67 -15.64 32.83
C GLU A 18 -7.62 -14.80 33.59
N ILE A 19 -8.01 -13.68 34.23
CA ILE A 19 -7.10 -12.84 35.03
C ILE A 19 -6.34 -13.64 36.11
N LYS A 20 -6.92 -14.71 36.62
CA LYS A 20 -6.29 -15.53 37.67
C LYS A 20 -5.00 -16.19 37.20
N SER A 21 -4.95 -16.61 35.96
CA SER A 21 -3.83 -17.32 35.32
C SER A 21 -2.86 -16.41 34.54
N ILE A 22 -3.17 -15.11 34.38
CA ILE A 22 -2.34 -14.19 33.57
C ILE A 22 -1.05 -13.83 34.32
N PRO A 23 0.14 -13.96 33.67
CA PRO A 23 1.41 -13.58 34.25
C PRO A 23 1.60 -12.05 34.31
N LEU A 24 2.57 -11.60 35.11
CA LEU A 24 2.96 -10.19 35.21
C LEU A 24 3.94 -9.74 34.13
N SER A 25 4.21 -10.60 33.17
CA SER A 25 5.18 -10.39 32.07
C SER A 25 4.65 -9.44 30.99
N PRO A 26 5.55 -8.84 30.16
CA PRO A 26 5.15 -8.15 28.95
C PRO A 26 4.64 -9.13 27.89
N GLY A 27 3.82 -8.62 26.96
CA GLY A 27 3.27 -9.45 25.89
C GLY A 27 2.05 -8.83 25.24
N ILE A 28 1.36 -9.63 24.42
CA ILE A 28 0.09 -9.29 23.79
C ILE A 28 -1.03 -10.17 24.31
N TYR A 29 -2.25 -9.65 24.24
CA TYR A 29 -3.49 -10.38 24.50
C TYR A 29 -4.44 -10.21 23.32
N LYS A 30 -5.19 -11.29 23.02
CA LYS A 30 -6.22 -11.33 21.99
C LYS A 30 -7.57 -11.57 22.67
N MET A 31 -8.56 -10.74 22.33
CA MET A 31 -9.95 -10.96 22.70
C MET A 31 -10.63 -11.64 21.52
N ILE A 32 -11.27 -12.78 21.76
CA ILE A 32 -11.81 -13.68 20.73
C ILE A 32 -13.30 -13.90 21.00
N ASP A 33 -14.10 -13.96 19.94
CA ASP A 33 -15.54 -14.20 19.99
C ASP A 33 -15.91 -15.70 20.01
N GLU A 34 -17.19 -16.01 19.86
CA GLU A 34 -17.74 -17.38 19.83
C GLU A 34 -17.36 -18.16 18.57
N ASN A 35 -17.08 -17.46 17.48
CA ASN A 35 -16.68 -18.07 16.20
C ASN A 35 -15.16 -18.29 16.08
N GLY A 36 -14.39 -17.91 17.10
CA GLY A 36 -12.93 -17.95 17.07
C GLY A 36 -12.29 -16.76 16.36
N GLU A 37 -13.06 -15.72 16.01
CA GLU A 37 -12.54 -14.51 15.37
C GLU A 37 -11.89 -13.58 16.40
N VAL A 38 -10.74 -13.00 16.02
CA VAL A 38 -10.03 -12.04 16.87
C VAL A 38 -10.74 -10.69 16.82
N LEU A 39 -11.35 -10.30 17.94
CA LEU A 39 -12.04 -9.02 18.09
C LEU A 39 -11.09 -7.85 18.31
N TYR A 40 -10.07 -8.07 19.12
CA TYR A 40 -9.12 -7.04 19.54
C TYR A 40 -7.78 -7.66 19.92
N VAL A 41 -6.71 -6.96 19.58
CA VAL A 41 -5.33 -7.26 20.02
C VAL A 41 -4.80 -6.05 20.78
N GLY A 42 -4.11 -6.27 21.88
CA GLY A 42 -3.46 -5.19 22.62
C GLY A 42 -2.16 -5.64 23.27
N LYS A 43 -1.18 -4.73 23.31
CA LYS A 43 0.07 -4.92 24.04
C LYS A 43 -0.04 -4.56 25.52
N ALA A 44 0.84 -5.08 26.30
CA ALA A 44 1.02 -4.70 27.71
C ALA A 44 2.46 -4.88 28.17
N LYS A 45 2.95 -3.95 28.98
CA LYS A 45 4.15 -4.12 29.82
C LYS A 45 3.90 -5.14 30.92
N ASN A 46 2.65 -5.22 31.37
CA ASN A 46 2.17 -6.16 32.36
C ASN A 46 0.79 -6.65 31.95
N LEU A 47 0.73 -7.87 31.42
CA LEU A 47 -0.49 -8.49 30.90
C LEU A 47 -1.60 -8.53 31.94
N LYS A 48 -1.29 -8.97 33.17
CA LYS A 48 -2.29 -9.07 34.24
C LYS A 48 -2.92 -7.72 34.59
N LYS A 49 -2.12 -6.67 34.77
CA LYS A 49 -2.62 -5.31 35.06
C LYS A 49 -3.48 -4.79 33.92
N ARG A 50 -3.06 -5.01 32.68
CA ARG A 50 -3.76 -4.52 31.50
C ARG A 50 -5.09 -5.23 31.29
N VAL A 51 -5.13 -6.56 31.33
CA VAL A 51 -6.37 -7.32 31.15
C VAL A 51 -7.32 -7.07 32.30
N SER A 52 -6.81 -6.93 33.55
CA SER A 52 -7.64 -6.58 34.72
C SER A 52 -8.32 -5.20 34.56
N SER A 53 -7.75 -4.26 33.82
CA SER A 53 -8.39 -2.96 33.60
C SER A 53 -9.73 -3.06 32.86
N TYR A 54 -9.96 -4.10 32.08
CA TYR A 54 -11.24 -4.35 31.40
C TYR A 54 -12.34 -4.87 32.32
N SER A 55 -12.01 -5.31 33.52
CA SER A 55 -13.01 -5.73 34.50
C SER A 55 -13.75 -4.54 35.14
N LYS A 56 -13.23 -3.30 34.98
CA LYS A 56 -13.81 -2.05 35.51
C LYS A 56 -14.60 -1.35 34.42
N LEU A 57 -15.90 -1.59 34.32
CA LEU A 57 -16.76 -1.09 33.25
C LEU A 57 -16.91 0.44 33.25
N ASN A 58 -16.92 1.09 34.40
CA ASN A 58 -17.18 2.53 34.52
C ASN A 58 -16.15 3.43 33.85
N ASN A 59 -14.97 2.91 33.54
CA ASN A 59 -13.87 3.68 32.91
C ASN A 59 -13.62 3.27 31.48
N GLN A 60 -14.53 2.54 30.82
CA GLN A 60 -14.35 2.04 29.48
C GLN A 60 -15.17 2.85 28.47
N SER A 61 -14.59 3.06 27.27
CA SER A 61 -15.32 3.64 26.16
C SER A 61 -16.41 2.70 25.64
N GLN A 62 -17.45 3.23 25.00
CA GLN A 62 -18.54 2.45 24.43
C GLN A 62 -18.05 1.35 23.46
N ARG A 63 -16.96 1.62 22.74
CA ARG A 63 -16.30 0.65 21.86
C ARG A 63 -15.77 -0.55 22.63
N ILE A 64 -15.06 -0.30 23.73
CA ILE A 64 -14.51 -1.35 24.60
C ILE A 64 -15.63 -2.14 25.30
N LEU A 65 -16.69 -1.47 25.74
CA LEU A 65 -17.86 -2.12 26.28
C LEU A 65 -18.51 -3.07 25.26
N ASN A 66 -18.67 -2.62 24.01
CA ASN A 66 -19.19 -3.46 22.93
C ASN A 66 -18.26 -4.64 22.62
N MET A 67 -16.95 -4.45 22.66
CA MET A 67 -15.99 -5.55 22.54
C MET A 67 -16.17 -6.56 23.69
N ILE A 68 -16.21 -6.11 24.94
CA ILE A 68 -16.38 -6.97 26.13
C ILE A 68 -17.63 -7.83 26.00
N SER A 69 -18.75 -7.31 25.48
CA SER A 69 -19.98 -8.08 25.31
C SER A 69 -19.82 -9.30 24.39
N LEU A 70 -18.92 -9.22 23.44
CA LEU A 70 -18.67 -10.25 22.41
C LEU A 70 -17.57 -11.24 22.83
N VAL A 71 -16.74 -10.91 23.82
CA VAL A 71 -15.60 -11.76 24.24
C VAL A 71 -16.08 -13.11 24.78
N ARG A 72 -15.51 -14.19 24.26
CA ARG A 72 -15.71 -15.58 24.71
C ARG A 72 -14.40 -16.24 25.16
N LYS A 73 -13.25 -15.75 24.68
CA LYS A 73 -11.93 -16.29 25.02
C LYS A 73 -10.90 -15.17 25.06
N VAL A 74 -9.88 -15.32 25.92
CA VAL A 74 -8.68 -14.46 25.93
C VAL A 74 -7.47 -15.34 25.69
N GLU A 75 -6.67 -15.02 24.70
CA GLU A 75 -5.39 -15.67 24.43
C GLU A 75 -4.23 -14.70 24.72
N LEU A 76 -3.11 -15.26 25.18
CA LEU A 76 -1.94 -14.50 25.57
C LEU A 76 -0.72 -14.99 24.79
N SER A 77 0.16 -14.06 24.44
CA SER A 77 1.51 -14.37 23.96
C SER A 77 2.51 -13.53 24.75
N ILE A 78 3.37 -14.20 25.50
CA ILE A 78 4.38 -13.55 26.35
C ILE A 78 5.56 -13.16 25.46
N THR A 79 6.16 -12.01 25.74
CA THR A 79 7.39 -11.53 25.09
C THR A 79 8.42 -11.19 26.16
N ASN A 80 9.70 -11.05 25.77
CA ASN A 80 10.75 -10.67 26.70
C ASN A 80 10.70 -9.19 27.07
N THR A 81 10.31 -8.34 26.09
CA THR A 81 10.25 -6.88 26.24
C THR A 81 8.92 -6.30 25.78
N GLU A 82 8.62 -5.09 26.23
CA GLU A 82 7.44 -4.34 25.76
C GLU A 82 7.60 -3.90 24.29
N ALA A 83 8.85 -3.67 23.84
CA ALA A 83 9.16 -3.36 22.44
C ALA A 83 8.82 -4.54 21.51
N GLU A 84 9.20 -5.76 21.91
CA GLU A 84 8.80 -6.97 21.19
C GLU A 84 7.28 -7.14 21.19
N ALA A 85 6.61 -6.83 22.31
CA ALA A 85 5.15 -6.88 22.38
C ALA A 85 4.49 -5.90 21.39
N LEU A 86 5.03 -4.69 21.22
CA LEU A 86 4.53 -3.70 20.24
C LEU A 86 4.66 -4.22 18.80
N LEU A 87 5.80 -4.83 18.45
CA LEU A 87 6.01 -5.40 17.13
C LEU A 87 5.08 -6.59 16.89
N LEU A 88 4.94 -7.47 17.85
CA LEU A 88 4.05 -8.62 17.77
C LEU A 88 2.58 -8.21 17.67
N GLU A 89 2.15 -7.18 18.42
CA GLU A 89 0.81 -6.58 18.31
C GLU A 89 0.52 -6.13 16.89
N SER A 90 1.42 -5.33 16.29
CA SER A 90 1.30 -4.83 14.92
C SER A 90 1.16 -5.96 13.91
N ASN A 91 1.99 -7.01 14.04
CA ASN A 91 1.96 -8.20 13.18
C ASN A 91 0.62 -8.94 13.27
N VAL A 92 0.13 -9.16 14.50
CA VAL A 92 -1.12 -9.88 14.75
C VAL A 92 -2.33 -9.07 14.32
N ILE A 93 -2.34 -7.75 14.52
CA ILE A 93 -3.39 -6.84 14.01
C ILE A 93 -3.46 -6.92 12.49
N LYS A 94 -2.34 -6.90 11.81
CA LYS A 94 -2.28 -6.96 10.36
C LYS A 94 -2.75 -8.30 9.79
N ALA A 95 -2.36 -9.40 10.42
CA ALA A 95 -2.75 -10.76 10.02
C ALA A 95 -4.25 -11.02 10.22
N ASN A 96 -4.80 -10.66 11.38
CA ASN A 96 -6.17 -10.98 11.77
C ASN A 96 -7.18 -9.88 11.47
N LYS A 97 -6.74 -8.64 11.24
CA LYS A 97 -7.59 -7.46 10.96
C LYS A 97 -8.74 -7.29 11.97
N PRO A 98 -8.49 -7.24 13.27
CA PRO A 98 -9.51 -7.28 14.31
C PRO A 98 -10.47 -6.09 14.21
N LYS A 99 -11.76 -6.34 14.40
CA LYS A 99 -12.83 -5.33 14.27
C LYS A 99 -12.65 -4.11 15.19
N PHE A 100 -12.05 -4.31 16.34
CA PHE A 100 -11.87 -3.28 17.36
C PHE A 100 -10.45 -2.70 17.43
N ASN A 101 -9.57 -2.93 16.45
CA ASN A 101 -8.30 -2.22 16.29
C ASN A 101 -8.37 -1.16 15.22
N ILE A 102 -7.41 -0.24 15.23
CA ILE A 102 -7.16 0.67 14.11
C ILE A 102 -6.40 -0.13 13.06
N LEU A 103 -6.90 -0.17 11.84
CA LEU A 103 -6.33 -0.98 10.76
C LEU A 103 -5.76 -0.11 9.66
N LEU A 104 -4.53 -0.43 9.24
CA LEU A 104 -3.94 0.07 8.01
C LEU A 104 -4.39 -0.82 6.84
N LYS A 105 -5.47 -0.42 6.15
CA LYS A 105 -6.11 -1.24 5.10
C LYS A 105 -5.28 -1.39 3.82
N ASP A 106 -4.49 -0.38 3.45
CA ASP A 106 -3.77 -0.31 2.17
C ASP A 106 -2.25 -0.42 2.36
N ASP A 107 -1.78 -1.50 2.98
CA ASP A 107 -0.34 -1.73 3.18
C ASP A 107 0.26 -2.53 2.01
N LYS A 108 0.32 -1.92 0.83
CA LYS A 108 1.06 -2.46 -0.31
C LYS A 108 2.53 -2.08 -0.21
N SER A 109 3.42 -2.99 -0.62
CA SER A 109 4.85 -2.69 -0.72
C SER A 109 5.07 -1.55 -1.72
N PHE A 110 5.91 -0.59 -1.35
CA PHE A 110 6.31 0.49 -2.25
C PHE A 110 7.31 -0.02 -3.29
N PRO A 111 7.18 0.42 -4.55
CA PRO A 111 8.16 0.07 -5.57
C PRO A 111 9.48 0.81 -5.35
N SER A 112 10.57 0.21 -5.82
CA SER A 112 11.91 0.77 -5.82
C SER A 112 12.56 0.60 -7.20
N ILE A 113 13.64 1.32 -7.45
CA ILE A 113 14.53 1.07 -8.57
C ILE A 113 15.61 0.11 -8.08
N LEU A 114 15.83 -0.98 -8.81
CA LEU A 114 16.93 -1.91 -8.60
C LEU A 114 17.95 -1.74 -9.71
N LEU A 115 19.19 -1.49 -9.32
CA LEU A 115 20.38 -1.59 -10.15
C LEU A 115 21.08 -2.89 -9.75
N THR A 116 21.08 -3.90 -10.61
CA THR A 116 21.62 -5.23 -10.31
C THR A 116 23.16 -5.18 -10.20
N SER A 117 23.75 -6.12 -9.45
CA SER A 117 25.22 -6.22 -9.27
C SER A 117 25.79 -7.59 -9.59
N ASN A 118 24.98 -8.50 -10.15
CA ASN A 118 25.34 -9.88 -10.43
C ASN A 118 25.76 -10.13 -11.89
N HIS A 119 25.96 -9.10 -12.69
CA HIS A 119 26.30 -9.18 -14.11
C HIS A 119 27.33 -8.08 -14.46
N ASP A 120 28.24 -8.33 -15.38
CA ASP A 120 29.25 -7.36 -15.85
C ASP A 120 28.65 -6.06 -16.40
N PHE A 121 27.44 -6.17 -16.94
CA PHE A 121 26.62 -5.05 -17.37
C PHE A 121 25.35 -4.99 -16.50
N PRO A 122 25.33 -4.25 -15.38
CA PRO A 122 24.19 -4.11 -14.51
C PRO A 122 22.89 -3.68 -15.24
N GLN A 123 21.78 -4.27 -14.83
CA GLN A 123 20.45 -3.93 -15.33
C GLN A 123 19.80 -2.91 -14.41
N ILE A 124 19.14 -1.89 -14.97
CA ILE A 124 18.25 -1.02 -14.21
C ILE A 124 16.78 -1.44 -14.44
N LYS A 125 16.04 -1.65 -13.33
CA LYS A 125 14.64 -2.10 -13.41
C LYS A 125 13.81 -1.69 -12.20
N LYS A 126 12.49 -1.75 -12.37
CA LYS A 126 11.55 -1.63 -11.26
C LYS A 126 11.56 -2.90 -10.41
N HIS A 127 11.57 -2.73 -9.11
CA HIS A 127 11.42 -3.82 -8.14
C HIS A 127 10.26 -3.53 -7.19
N ARG A 128 9.58 -4.56 -6.77
CA ARG A 128 8.52 -4.48 -5.76
C ARG A 128 8.51 -5.75 -4.91
N GLY A 129 8.31 -5.59 -3.61
CA GLY A 129 8.28 -6.69 -2.66
C GLY A 129 9.61 -6.91 -1.95
N ARG A 130 9.89 -8.16 -1.54
CA ARG A 130 11.08 -8.52 -0.77
C ARG A 130 12.37 -8.32 -1.59
N LYS A 131 13.38 -7.70 -1.00
CA LYS A 131 14.68 -7.43 -1.63
C LYS A 131 15.53 -8.71 -1.66
N SER A 132 15.23 -9.64 -2.57
CA SER A 132 15.90 -10.93 -2.71
C SER A 132 17.03 -10.93 -3.74
N GLN A 133 17.05 -9.99 -4.68
CA GLN A 133 18.07 -9.91 -5.73
C GLN A 133 19.26 -9.09 -5.27
N LYS A 134 20.48 -9.52 -5.64
CA LYS A 134 21.72 -8.77 -5.38
C LYS A 134 21.74 -7.48 -6.21
N GLY A 135 22.01 -6.34 -5.56
CA GLY A 135 22.09 -5.04 -6.21
C GLY A 135 21.76 -3.88 -5.26
N TYR A 136 21.70 -2.68 -5.84
CA TYR A 136 21.42 -1.44 -5.13
C TYR A 136 19.95 -1.08 -5.30
N TYR A 137 19.25 -0.84 -4.19
CA TYR A 137 17.84 -0.51 -4.16
C TYR A 137 17.63 0.95 -3.79
N PHE A 138 17.03 1.71 -4.68
CA PHE A 138 16.73 3.13 -4.48
C PHE A 138 15.24 3.36 -4.32
N GLY A 139 14.85 4.08 -3.31
CA GLY A 139 13.46 4.34 -2.94
C GLY A 139 13.24 4.26 -1.43
N PRO A 140 12.01 4.08 -0.95
CA PRO A 140 10.78 3.74 -1.68
C PRO A 140 10.21 4.90 -2.53
N PHE A 141 9.53 4.57 -3.64
CA PHE A 141 8.76 5.51 -4.43
C PHE A 141 7.28 5.41 -4.08
N SER A 142 6.56 6.52 -4.11
CA SER A 142 5.15 6.56 -3.73
C SER A 142 4.22 5.77 -4.64
N SER A 143 4.56 5.62 -5.91
CA SER A 143 3.74 4.94 -6.90
C SER A 143 4.55 4.24 -8.00
N ALA A 144 3.92 3.26 -8.66
CA ALA A 144 4.49 2.61 -9.83
C ALA A 144 4.73 3.59 -11.00
N GLY A 145 3.86 4.58 -11.16
CA GLY A 145 4.01 5.63 -12.16
C GLY A 145 5.24 6.50 -11.92
N SER A 146 5.52 6.85 -10.66
CA SER A 146 6.73 7.61 -10.28
C SER A 146 8.00 6.84 -10.64
N VAL A 147 8.06 5.54 -10.31
CA VAL A 147 9.21 4.69 -10.70
C VAL A 147 9.39 4.61 -12.20
N ASN A 148 8.32 4.41 -12.96
CA ASN A 148 8.40 4.27 -14.40
C ASN A 148 8.93 5.58 -15.06
N ARG A 149 8.46 6.75 -14.61
CA ARG A 149 8.98 8.04 -15.07
C ARG A 149 10.47 8.22 -14.75
N SER A 150 10.85 7.88 -13.52
CA SER A 150 12.26 7.96 -13.11
C SER A 150 13.13 6.98 -13.91
N LEU A 151 12.67 5.76 -14.17
CA LEU A 151 13.39 4.79 -15.01
C LEU A 151 13.56 5.29 -16.45
N ASP A 152 12.49 5.86 -17.04
CA ASP A 152 12.57 6.43 -18.40
C ASP A 152 13.59 7.55 -18.48
N ALA A 153 13.61 8.45 -17.51
CA ALA A 153 14.57 9.55 -17.46
C ALA A 153 16.00 9.06 -17.18
N LEU A 154 16.20 8.08 -16.28
CA LEU A 154 17.51 7.48 -16.01
C LEU A 154 18.07 6.74 -17.24
N GLN A 155 17.22 6.04 -17.99
CA GLN A 155 17.64 5.41 -19.25
C GLN A 155 18.05 6.43 -20.29
N LYS A 156 17.36 7.56 -20.41
CA LYS A 156 17.76 8.67 -21.31
C LYS A 156 19.06 9.36 -20.86
N GLY A 157 19.26 9.49 -19.54
CA GLY A 157 20.44 10.15 -18.97
C GLY A 157 21.69 9.28 -19.01
N PHE A 158 21.57 8.01 -18.59
CA PHE A 158 22.70 7.12 -18.37
C PHE A 158 22.79 5.95 -19.35
N LEU A 159 21.81 5.76 -20.26
CA LEU A 159 21.79 4.75 -21.31
C LEU A 159 21.96 3.29 -20.82
N LEU A 160 21.44 2.99 -19.61
CA LEU A 160 21.57 1.68 -18.99
C LEU A 160 20.54 0.68 -19.56
N ARG A 161 20.98 -0.59 -19.71
CA ARG A 161 20.09 -1.65 -20.17
C ARG A 161 18.96 -1.94 -19.17
N ASN A 162 17.77 -2.27 -19.70
CA ASN A 162 16.63 -2.73 -18.94
C ASN A 162 16.23 -4.20 -19.25
N CYS A 163 16.83 -4.79 -20.26
CA CYS A 163 16.56 -6.18 -20.69
C CYS A 163 17.05 -7.20 -19.64
N THR A 164 16.38 -8.35 -19.57
CA THR A 164 16.77 -9.46 -18.70
C THR A 164 18.07 -10.11 -19.20
N ASP A 165 18.76 -10.85 -18.33
CA ASP A 165 20.01 -11.52 -18.66
C ASP A 165 19.83 -12.58 -19.77
N ASN A 166 18.65 -13.23 -19.83
CA ASN A 166 18.32 -14.15 -20.93
C ASN A 166 18.21 -13.43 -22.28
N VAL A 167 17.50 -12.31 -22.32
CA VAL A 167 17.41 -11.48 -23.53
C VAL A 167 18.78 -10.94 -23.93
N PHE A 168 19.59 -10.50 -22.97
CA PHE A 168 20.94 -10.02 -23.18
C PHE A 168 21.81 -11.06 -23.89
N LYS A 169 21.79 -12.32 -23.42
CA LYS A 169 22.58 -13.44 -24.00
C LYS A 169 22.14 -13.84 -25.39
N LEU A 170 20.85 -13.75 -25.69
CA LEU A 170 20.28 -14.17 -26.97
C LEU A 170 20.31 -13.09 -28.05
N THR A 171 20.66 -11.86 -27.70
CA THR A 171 20.63 -10.72 -28.63
C THR A 171 21.88 -10.68 -29.48
N THR A 172 21.71 -10.75 -30.80
CA THR A 172 22.81 -10.73 -31.80
C THR A 172 22.90 -9.41 -32.58
N LYS A 173 21.87 -8.55 -32.51
CA LYS A 173 21.82 -7.23 -33.18
C LYS A 173 21.33 -6.15 -32.21
N PRO A 174 21.75 -4.89 -32.32
CA PRO A 174 21.25 -3.81 -31.48
C PRO A 174 19.73 -3.73 -31.50
N CYS A 175 19.11 -3.75 -30.32
CA CYS A 175 17.67 -3.72 -30.18
C CYS A 175 17.11 -2.28 -30.28
N LEU A 176 15.78 -2.13 -30.27
CA LEU A 176 15.09 -0.85 -30.32
C LEU A 176 15.59 0.15 -29.26
N GLN A 177 15.95 -0.31 -28.04
CA GLN A 177 16.44 0.58 -26.98
C GLN A 177 17.74 1.31 -27.36
N TYR A 178 18.61 0.68 -28.15
CA TYR A 178 19.79 1.33 -28.70
C TYR A 178 19.40 2.35 -29.77
N GLN A 179 18.52 1.98 -30.69
CA GLN A 179 18.10 2.88 -31.79
C GLN A 179 17.44 4.15 -31.27
N ILE A 180 16.62 4.05 -30.22
CA ILE A 180 15.98 5.22 -29.56
C ILE A 180 16.87 5.89 -28.50
N LYS A 181 18.18 5.59 -28.47
CA LYS A 181 19.19 6.20 -27.58
C LYS A 181 18.85 6.07 -26.09
N ARG A 182 18.44 4.88 -25.65
CA ARG A 182 18.16 4.55 -24.25
C ARG A 182 19.06 3.47 -23.66
N CYS A 183 19.93 2.86 -24.50
CA CYS A 183 20.90 1.84 -24.10
C CYS A 183 22.12 1.95 -25.00
N THR A 184 23.29 1.66 -24.48
CA THR A 184 24.55 1.61 -25.23
C THR A 184 24.80 0.28 -25.95
N ALA A 185 23.84 -0.65 -25.93
CA ALA A 185 23.89 -1.99 -26.53
C ALA A 185 25.13 -2.83 -26.11
N PRO A 186 25.37 -3.02 -24.80
CA PRO A 186 26.46 -3.85 -24.32
C PRO A 186 26.33 -5.32 -24.71
N CYS A 187 25.11 -5.78 -25.05
CA CYS A 187 24.85 -7.15 -25.49
C CYS A 187 25.51 -7.55 -26.83
N VAL A 188 25.84 -6.55 -27.64
CA VAL A 188 26.52 -6.75 -28.96
C VAL A 188 27.89 -6.06 -28.99
N GLY A 189 28.44 -5.71 -27.85
CA GLY A 189 29.81 -5.18 -27.74
C GLY A 189 30.03 -3.73 -28.18
N LEU A 190 28.95 -2.92 -28.33
CA LEU A 190 29.08 -1.51 -28.76
C LEU A 190 29.55 -0.57 -27.65
N VAL A 191 29.74 -1.06 -26.44
CA VAL A 191 30.33 -0.33 -25.31
C VAL A 191 31.23 -1.26 -24.53
N SER A 192 32.38 -0.75 -24.08
CA SER A 192 33.29 -1.51 -23.21
C SER A 192 32.70 -1.70 -21.81
N ARG A 193 33.13 -2.73 -21.10
CA ARG A 193 32.75 -2.94 -19.70
C ARG A 193 33.13 -1.74 -18.83
N LYS A 194 34.30 -1.14 -19.07
CA LYS A 194 34.80 0.03 -18.33
C LYS A 194 33.90 1.25 -18.51
N ASP A 195 33.56 1.57 -19.76
CA ASP A 195 32.71 2.73 -20.06
C ASP A 195 31.29 2.53 -19.56
N TYR A 196 30.76 1.30 -19.66
CA TYR A 196 29.44 0.99 -19.10
C TYR A 196 29.44 1.11 -17.56
N GLN A 197 30.53 0.71 -16.88
CA GLN A 197 30.63 0.87 -15.44
C GLN A 197 30.63 2.35 -15.02
N ILE A 198 31.26 3.23 -15.79
CA ILE A 198 31.20 4.68 -15.55
C ILE A 198 29.74 5.17 -15.58
N GLN A 199 28.95 4.72 -16.57
CA GLN A 199 27.51 5.06 -16.65
C GLN A 199 26.73 4.55 -15.44
N VAL A 200 27.03 3.33 -14.97
CA VAL A 200 26.44 2.71 -13.78
C VAL A 200 26.76 3.52 -12.53
N ASP A 201 28.02 3.92 -12.35
CA ASP A 201 28.46 4.68 -11.16
C ASP A 201 27.86 6.11 -11.17
N GLN A 202 27.77 6.74 -12.32
CA GLN A 202 27.06 8.04 -12.46
C GLN A 202 25.58 7.92 -12.09
N ALA A 203 24.88 6.88 -12.55
CA ALA A 203 23.48 6.64 -12.21
C ALA A 203 23.30 6.35 -10.72
N LYS A 204 24.22 5.57 -10.11
CA LYS A 204 24.23 5.28 -8.69
C LYS A 204 24.46 6.55 -7.86
N ASN A 205 25.42 7.40 -8.22
CA ASN A 205 25.69 8.66 -7.54
C ASN A 205 24.50 9.61 -7.66
N PHE A 206 23.91 9.74 -8.85
CA PHE A 206 22.69 10.53 -9.05
C PHE A 206 21.53 10.07 -8.13
N LEU A 207 21.30 8.76 -8.06
CA LEU A 207 20.24 8.18 -7.20
C LEU A 207 20.58 8.26 -5.70
N ASN A 208 21.85 8.40 -5.35
CA ASN A 208 22.30 8.65 -3.99
C ASN A 208 22.26 10.14 -3.57
N GLY A 209 21.87 11.04 -4.48
CA GLY A 209 21.66 12.47 -4.19
C GLY A 209 22.69 13.43 -4.78
N ASP A 210 23.77 12.93 -5.37
CA ASP A 210 24.81 13.77 -6.02
C ASP A 210 24.34 14.30 -7.40
N SER A 211 23.06 14.65 -7.48
CA SER A 211 22.40 15.00 -8.75
C SER A 211 22.97 16.27 -9.39
N ASP A 212 23.35 17.26 -8.59
CA ASP A 212 23.86 18.54 -9.08
C ASP A 212 25.27 18.35 -9.64
N LYS A 213 26.13 17.63 -8.93
CA LYS A 213 27.47 17.28 -9.39
C LYS A 213 27.46 16.49 -10.72
N ILE A 214 26.52 15.57 -10.89
CA ILE A 214 26.37 14.81 -12.15
C ILE A 214 25.91 15.73 -13.28
N LYS A 215 25.00 16.68 -13.02
CA LYS A 215 24.58 17.67 -14.02
C LYS A 215 25.68 18.64 -14.39
N GLU A 216 26.51 19.05 -13.44
CA GLU A 216 27.72 19.86 -13.71
C GLU A 216 28.67 19.14 -14.65
N ILE A 217 29.03 17.88 -14.39
CA ILE A 217 29.86 17.06 -15.28
C ILE A 217 29.27 16.96 -16.69
N PHE A 218 27.93 16.82 -16.79
CA PHE A 218 27.27 16.75 -18.09
C PHE A 218 27.23 18.11 -18.80
N ALA A 219 27.14 19.20 -18.03
CA ALA A 219 27.17 20.58 -18.58
C ALA A 219 28.58 20.93 -19.09
N GLU A 220 29.63 20.54 -18.36
CA GLU A 220 31.02 20.70 -18.82
C GLU A 220 31.26 19.98 -20.17
N LYS A 221 30.80 18.72 -20.29
CA LYS A 221 30.89 17.98 -21.54
C LYS A 221 30.08 18.61 -22.66
N MET A 222 28.88 19.10 -22.37
CA MET A 222 28.08 19.83 -23.34
C MET A 222 28.82 21.09 -23.86
N GLN A 223 29.45 21.84 -22.97
CA GLN A 223 30.19 23.04 -23.30
C GLN A 223 31.45 22.71 -24.10
N GLU A 224 32.19 21.65 -23.74
CA GLU A 224 33.37 21.16 -24.48
C GLU A 224 33.01 20.86 -25.93
N TYR A 225 31.97 20.06 -26.19
CA TYR A 225 31.53 19.76 -27.55
C TYR A 225 31.04 21.01 -28.29
N SER A 226 30.33 21.91 -27.61
CA SER A 226 29.87 23.16 -28.17
C SER A 226 31.04 24.09 -28.62
N SER A 227 32.09 24.20 -27.78
CA SER A 227 33.28 24.97 -28.06
C SER A 227 34.07 24.41 -29.26
N ASN A 228 34.00 23.09 -29.45
CA ASN A 228 34.59 22.41 -30.63
C ASN A 228 33.67 22.40 -31.84
N LEU A 229 32.57 23.16 -31.83
CA LEU A 229 31.55 23.26 -32.89
C LEU A 229 30.85 21.92 -33.20
N ASP A 230 30.95 20.93 -32.32
CA ASP A 230 30.24 19.65 -32.43
C ASP A 230 28.85 19.77 -31.78
N PHE A 231 27.95 20.43 -32.46
CA PHE A 231 26.62 20.73 -31.95
C PHE A 231 25.72 19.48 -31.79
N GLU A 232 25.98 18.44 -32.58
CA GLU A 232 25.22 17.18 -32.46
C GLU A 232 25.50 16.48 -31.13
N ASN A 233 26.78 16.32 -30.77
CA ASN A 233 27.15 15.76 -29.46
C ASN A 233 26.82 16.70 -28.32
N ALA A 234 26.97 18.00 -28.46
CA ALA A 234 26.48 18.98 -27.49
C ALA A 234 24.96 18.82 -27.20
N ALA A 235 24.14 18.61 -28.26
CA ALA A 235 22.72 18.36 -28.12
C ALA A 235 22.40 17.04 -27.41
N VAL A 236 23.21 15.98 -27.57
CA VAL A 236 23.09 14.73 -26.82
C VAL A 236 23.24 14.98 -25.32
N TRP A 237 24.29 15.73 -24.90
CA TRP A 237 24.52 16.04 -23.49
C TRP A 237 23.44 16.96 -22.92
N ARG A 238 23.00 17.96 -23.65
CA ARG A 238 21.83 18.79 -23.29
C ARG A 238 20.59 17.94 -23.03
N ASN A 239 20.31 16.98 -23.89
CA ASN A 239 19.13 16.12 -23.75
C ASN A 239 19.25 15.19 -22.53
N LYS A 240 20.45 14.70 -22.18
CA LYS A 240 20.71 13.98 -20.93
C LYS A 240 20.42 14.84 -19.70
N ILE A 241 20.91 16.09 -19.68
CA ILE A 241 20.64 17.05 -18.60
C ILE A 241 19.12 17.28 -18.46
N ARG A 242 18.42 17.54 -19.58
CA ARG A 242 16.96 17.70 -19.56
C ARG A 242 16.22 16.50 -19.00
N ALA A 243 16.63 15.28 -19.37
CA ALA A 243 16.05 14.05 -18.86
C ALA A 243 16.22 13.94 -17.32
N LEU A 244 17.41 14.22 -16.80
CA LEU A 244 17.69 14.19 -15.36
C LEU A 244 16.97 15.31 -14.60
N THR A 245 16.90 16.53 -15.17
CA THR A 245 16.16 17.64 -14.58
C THR A 245 14.66 17.34 -14.49
N SER A 246 14.09 16.59 -15.43
CA SER A 246 12.69 16.19 -15.37
C SER A 246 12.36 15.31 -14.15
N ILE A 247 13.30 14.53 -13.65
CA ILE A 247 13.11 13.78 -12.39
C ILE A 247 12.94 14.74 -11.22
N GLN A 248 13.72 15.81 -11.18
CA GLN A 248 13.71 16.80 -10.10
C GLN A 248 12.53 17.79 -10.18
N SER A 249 12.05 18.13 -11.37
CA SER A 249 10.91 19.05 -11.54
C SER A 249 9.59 18.49 -11.02
N PHE A 250 9.45 17.18 -10.93
CA PHE A 250 8.36 16.52 -10.20
C PHE A 250 8.57 16.52 -8.66
N GLN A 251 9.72 16.97 -8.20
CA GLN A 251 10.15 17.03 -6.81
C GLN A 251 10.28 18.51 -6.45
N SER A 252 9.16 19.17 -6.16
CA SER A 252 9.07 20.63 -5.95
C SER A 252 9.89 21.19 -4.77
N VAL A 253 10.64 20.36 -4.04
CA VAL A 253 11.47 20.78 -2.91
C VAL A 253 12.74 19.94 -2.87
N ASN A 254 13.83 20.44 -3.45
CA ASN A 254 15.17 19.93 -3.19
C ASN A 254 15.76 20.69 -1.97
N ILE A 255 16.02 19.96 -0.91
CA ILE A 255 16.64 20.54 0.29
C ILE A 255 17.87 19.69 0.61
N ASN A 256 19.04 20.13 0.16
CA ASN A 256 20.31 19.42 0.32
C ASN A 256 20.69 19.15 1.81
N GLU A 257 20.12 19.92 2.74
CA GLU A 257 20.33 19.76 4.19
C GLU A 257 19.53 18.61 4.81
N ILE A 258 18.61 18.01 4.07
CA ILE A 258 17.76 16.92 4.57
C ILE A 258 18.22 15.59 3.97
N GLY A 259 18.77 14.73 4.81
CA GLY A 259 19.19 13.39 4.43
C GLY A 259 18.01 12.45 4.13
N ASN A 260 18.16 11.18 4.51
CA ASN A 260 17.13 10.16 4.35
C ASN A 260 16.10 10.27 5.49
N VAL A 261 14.91 10.78 5.18
CA VAL A 261 13.85 11.10 6.15
C VAL A 261 12.48 10.70 5.60
N ASP A 262 11.62 10.16 6.44
CA ASP A 262 10.20 10.02 6.16
C ASP A 262 9.42 11.09 6.93
N ILE A 263 8.59 11.86 6.23
CA ILE A 263 7.78 12.93 6.80
C ILE A 263 6.33 12.45 6.84
N ILE A 264 5.76 12.40 8.04
CA ILE A 264 4.45 11.80 8.27
C ILE A 264 3.53 12.82 8.93
N ALA A 265 2.46 13.18 8.23
CA ALA A 265 1.49 14.14 8.70
C ALA A 265 0.08 13.53 8.78
N VAL A 266 -0.60 13.78 9.88
CA VAL A 266 -1.95 13.30 10.17
C VAL A 266 -2.93 14.45 10.10
N TYR A 267 -3.99 14.29 9.32
CA TYR A 267 -5.14 15.17 9.33
C TYR A 267 -6.41 14.37 9.62
N ARG A 268 -7.21 14.85 10.59
CA ARG A 268 -8.42 14.19 11.05
C ARG A 268 -9.64 15.08 10.83
N LYS A 269 -10.73 14.46 10.38
CA LYS A 269 -12.07 15.06 10.32
C LYS A 269 -13.08 14.04 10.82
N LEU A 270 -13.66 14.29 12.00
CA LEU A 270 -14.56 13.35 12.70
C LEU A 270 -13.88 11.98 12.95
N ASN A 271 -14.50 10.90 12.48
CA ASN A 271 -14.02 9.52 12.58
C ASN A 271 -13.15 9.05 11.40
N LYS A 272 -12.78 9.97 10.52
CA LYS A 272 -11.93 9.69 9.35
C LYS A 272 -10.60 10.42 9.49
N THR A 273 -9.52 9.75 9.18
CA THR A 273 -8.18 10.29 9.20
C THR A 273 -7.47 10.00 7.88
N SER A 274 -6.75 10.99 7.37
CA SER A 274 -5.75 10.81 6.32
C SER A 274 -4.38 10.99 6.91
N ILE A 275 -3.47 10.09 6.57
CA ILE A 275 -2.05 10.19 6.89
C ILE A 275 -1.30 10.31 5.58
N ASN A 276 -0.60 11.44 5.40
CA ASN A 276 0.32 11.62 4.28
C ASN A 276 1.72 11.25 4.73
N ILE A 277 2.40 10.46 3.91
CA ILE A 277 3.82 10.16 4.06
C ILE A 277 4.57 10.65 2.82
N SER A 278 5.62 11.46 3.06
CA SER A 278 6.54 11.94 2.02
C SER A 278 7.91 11.29 2.23
N PHE A 279 8.43 10.65 1.19
CA PHE A 279 9.73 9.97 1.24
C PHE A 279 10.83 10.90 0.76
N MET A 280 11.64 11.44 1.68
CA MET A 280 12.82 12.24 1.35
C MET A 280 14.06 11.35 1.38
N ARG A 281 14.85 11.38 0.30
CA ARG A 281 16.12 10.66 0.20
C ARG A 281 17.17 11.61 -0.36
N ASN A 282 18.19 11.87 0.44
CA ASN A 282 19.28 12.80 0.11
C ASN A 282 18.77 14.15 -0.44
N GLY A 283 17.84 14.76 0.29
CA GLY A 283 17.22 16.03 -0.10
C GLY A 283 16.17 15.98 -1.19
N SER A 284 16.02 14.86 -1.88
CA SER A 284 15.05 14.68 -2.97
C SER A 284 13.76 14.02 -2.50
N ASN A 285 12.61 14.50 -2.97
CA ASN A 285 11.32 13.90 -2.67
C ASN A 285 11.01 12.76 -3.64
N PHE A 286 10.92 11.52 -3.13
CA PHE A 286 10.58 10.31 -3.89
C PHE A 286 9.06 10.10 -4.01
N GLY A 287 8.29 11.11 -3.63
CA GLY A 287 6.85 11.17 -3.76
C GLY A 287 6.10 11.00 -2.43
N ASP A 288 4.81 11.29 -2.50
CA ASP A 288 3.89 11.27 -1.37
C ASP A 288 2.88 10.14 -1.52
N HIS A 289 2.44 9.58 -0.39
CA HIS A 289 1.35 8.62 -0.36
C HIS A 289 0.37 8.96 0.75
N ASN A 290 -0.93 8.76 0.50
CA ASN A 290 -1.98 9.00 1.47
C ASN A 290 -2.63 7.70 1.90
N PHE A 291 -2.70 7.48 3.21
CA PHE A 291 -3.45 6.41 3.83
C PHE A 291 -4.74 6.96 4.45
N PHE A 292 -5.80 6.18 4.39
CA PHE A 292 -7.09 6.56 4.96
C PHE A 292 -7.49 5.57 6.03
N LEU A 293 -7.72 6.08 7.23
CA LEU A 293 -8.10 5.29 8.39
C LEU A 293 -9.49 5.67 8.87
N SER A 294 -10.26 4.68 9.28
CA SER A 294 -11.53 4.87 10.01
C SER A 294 -11.32 4.39 11.44
N HIS A 295 -11.75 5.19 12.40
CA HIS A 295 -11.60 4.90 13.81
C HIS A 295 -12.73 5.57 14.61
N PRO A 296 -13.00 5.14 15.86
CA PRO A 296 -13.93 5.82 16.74
C PRO A 296 -13.52 7.25 17.06
N LEU A 297 -14.49 8.10 17.41
CA LEU A 297 -14.24 9.51 17.73
C LEU A 297 -13.34 9.72 18.96
N GLU A 298 -13.37 8.78 19.88
CA GLU A 298 -12.65 8.85 21.16
C GLU A 298 -11.14 8.61 21.04
N VAL A 299 -10.67 8.03 19.92
CA VAL A 299 -9.25 7.72 19.71
C VAL A 299 -8.46 9.01 19.50
N LYS A 300 -7.38 9.20 20.26
CA LYS A 300 -6.51 10.37 20.16
C LYS A 300 -5.57 10.28 18.97
N ILE A 301 -5.19 11.45 18.40
CA ILE A 301 -4.27 11.50 17.24
C ILE A 301 -2.92 10.84 17.54
N ASN A 302 -2.41 10.96 18.77
CA ASN A 302 -1.16 10.34 19.21
C ASN A 302 -1.22 8.80 19.18
N GLU A 303 -2.39 8.23 19.48
CA GLU A 303 -2.63 6.78 19.38
C GLU A 303 -2.72 6.34 17.92
N ILE A 304 -3.40 7.12 17.08
CA ILE A 304 -3.45 6.86 15.63
C ILE A 304 -2.03 6.87 15.03
N MET A 305 -1.18 7.82 15.46
CA MET A 305 0.20 7.91 14.97
C MET A 305 1.02 6.71 15.42
N LEU A 306 0.89 6.25 16.66
CA LEU A 306 1.57 5.06 17.17
C LEU A 306 1.19 3.81 16.36
N GLU A 307 -0.11 3.56 16.23
CA GLU A 307 -0.63 2.40 15.49
C GLU A 307 -0.23 2.41 14.02
N PHE A 308 -0.27 3.59 13.40
CA PHE A 308 0.15 3.74 12.02
C PHE A 308 1.63 3.42 11.84
N LEU A 309 2.50 4.01 12.67
CA LEU A 309 3.95 3.81 12.56
C LEU A 309 4.35 2.35 12.80
N GLY A 310 3.74 1.69 13.79
CA GLY A 310 3.95 0.28 14.07
C GLY A 310 3.58 -0.61 12.89
N GLN A 311 2.36 -0.44 12.36
CA GLN A 311 1.89 -1.23 11.21
C GLN A 311 2.62 -0.89 9.91
N PHE A 312 2.99 0.38 9.70
CA PHE A 312 3.65 0.84 8.48
C PHE A 312 5.07 0.29 8.34
N TYR A 313 5.84 0.30 9.43
CA TYR A 313 7.24 -0.15 9.42
C TYR A 313 7.43 -1.64 9.72
N GLU A 314 6.38 -2.40 9.97
CA GLU A 314 6.47 -3.84 10.24
C GLU A 314 7.36 -4.60 9.23
N ASN A 315 7.15 -4.34 7.93
CA ASN A 315 7.89 -4.99 6.83
C ASN A 315 8.75 -3.98 6.02
N LYS A 316 9.07 -2.84 6.60
CA LYS A 316 9.83 -1.77 5.95
C LYS A 316 10.92 -1.31 6.91
N ILE A 317 12.13 -1.16 6.40
CA ILE A 317 13.24 -0.60 7.20
C ILE A 317 13.02 0.91 7.32
N PRO A 318 12.82 1.44 8.54
CA PRO A 318 12.69 2.87 8.75
C PRO A 318 14.00 3.61 8.48
N PRO A 319 13.96 4.87 8.03
CA PRO A 319 15.14 5.73 7.96
C PRO A 319 15.64 6.11 9.36
N LYS A 320 16.87 6.61 9.48
CA LYS A 320 17.43 7.06 10.76
C LYS A 320 16.61 8.20 11.41
N GLU A 321 15.88 8.96 10.61
CA GLU A 321 15.04 10.08 11.07
C GLU A 321 13.63 9.97 10.51
N ILE A 322 12.63 10.09 11.39
CA ILE A 322 11.21 10.15 11.05
C ILE A 322 10.67 11.45 11.62
N ILE A 323 10.13 12.30 10.77
CA ILE A 323 9.53 13.57 11.14
C ILE A 323 8.01 13.42 11.14
N VAL A 324 7.38 13.80 12.26
CA VAL A 324 5.92 13.61 12.43
C VAL A 324 5.23 14.94 12.72
N SER A 325 3.96 15.06 12.30
CA SER A 325 3.14 16.22 12.63
C SER A 325 2.71 16.25 14.10
N HIS A 326 2.48 15.07 14.67
CA HIS A 326 2.08 14.86 16.07
C HIS A 326 2.94 13.75 16.67
N GLU A 327 3.44 13.95 17.85
CA GLU A 327 4.22 12.92 18.54
C GLU A 327 3.36 11.70 18.84
N PRO A 328 3.84 10.47 18.53
CA PRO A 328 3.14 9.26 18.88
C PRO A 328 3.04 9.09 20.40
N LYS A 329 2.00 8.43 20.85
CA LYS A 329 1.95 7.91 22.23
C LYS A 329 3.08 6.90 22.43
N ASP A 330 3.61 6.79 23.64
CA ASP A 330 4.71 5.86 23.99
C ASP A 330 5.92 5.96 23.01
N LYS A 331 6.32 7.19 22.63
CA LYS A 331 7.35 7.51 21.66
C LYS A 331 8.67 6.77 21.90
N SER A 332 9.13 6.69 23.15
CA SER A 332 10.38 6.00 23.51
C SER A 332 10.32 4.50 23.19
N LEU A 333 9.21 3.86 23.52
CA LEU A 333 8.96 2.45 23.21
C LEU A 333 8.91 2.18 21.72
N LEU A 334 8.27 3.10 20.94
CA LEU A 334 8.22 2.99 19.49
C LEU A 334 9.62 3.12 18.88
N ILE A 335 10.44 4.04 19.36
CA ILE A 335 11.84 4.20 18.92
C ILE A 335 12.63 2.93 19.18
N GLU A 336 12.52 2.35 20.38
CA GLU A 336 13.17 1.09 20.74
C GLU A 336 12.74 -0.04 19.78
N ALA A 337 11.43 -0.24 19.60
CA ALA A 337 10.88 -1.27 18.72
C ALA A 337 11.35 -1.13 17.27
N LEU A 338 11.29 0.09 16.70
CA LEU A 338 11.73 0.32 15.33
C LEU A 338 13.25 0.22 15.16
N SER A 339 14.03 0.54 16.19
CA SER A 339 15.49 0.38 16.18
C SER A 339 15.90 -1.08 16.16
N LEU A 340 15.16 -1.98 16.84
CA LEU A 340 15.35 -3.43 16.75
C LEU A 340 15.14 -3.97 15.32
N LEU A 341 14.15 -3.41 14.58
CA LEU A 341 13.88 -3.81 13.18
C LEU A 341 14.95 -3.34 12.19
N SER A 342 15.62 -2.23 12.48
CA SER A 342 16.47 -1.54 11.51
C SER A 342 17.98 -1.76 11.72
N ASN A 343 18.38 -2.32 12.85
CA ASN A 343 19.78 -2.43 13.30
C ASN A 343 20.52 -1.08 13.39
N HIS A 344 19.77 0.04 13.57
CA HIS A 344 20.33 1.37 13.82
C HIS A 344 19.38 2.20 14.69
N GLN A 345 19.92 3.20 15.35
CA GLN A 345 19.13 4.13 16.15
C GLN A 345 18.21 5.00 15.28
N ILE A 346 16.96 5.13 15.70
CA ILE A 346 15.94 5.94 15.03
C ILE A 346 15.63 7.16 15.87
N ARG A 347 15.44 8.31 15.22
CA ARG A 347 14.96 9.53 15.82
C ARG A 347 13.56 9.86 15.29
N ILE A 348 12.59 10.00 16.20
CA ILE A 348 11.24 10.47 15.86
C ILE A 348 11.05 11.83 16.54
N HIS A 349 10.65 12.87 15.79
CA HIS A 349 10.39 14.17 16.37
C HIS A 349 9.38 14.99 15.56
N SER A 350 8.73 15.94 16.24
CA SER A 350 7.80 16.91 15.64
C SER A 350 8.44 18.29 15.65
N PRO A 351 8.92 18.81 14.49
CA PRO A 351 9.62 20.08 14.42
C PRO A 351 8.66 21.26 14.65
N LYS A 352 9.10 22.25 15.44
CA LYS A 352 8.32 23.46 15.73
C LYS A 352 8.62 24.61 14.76
N LYS A 353 9.82 24.65 14.14
CA LYS A 353 10.31 25.74 13.27
C LYS A 353 11.27 25.22 12.20
N GLY A 354 11.63 26.07 11.25
CA GLY A 354 12.61 25.78 10.18
C GLY A 354 12.03 25.00 9.02
N ILE A 355 12.93 24.51 8.15
CA ILE A 355 12.63 23.81 6.90
C ILE A 355 11.81 22.53 7.16
N LYS A 356 12.18 21.74 8.17
CA LYS A 356 11.48 20.50 8.54
C LYS A 356 10.02 20.78 8.92
N LYS A 357 9.73 21.91 9.59
CA LYS A 357 8.34 22.33 9.88
C LYS A 357 7.57 22.69 8.62
N LYS A 358 8.20 23.38 7.67
CA LYS A 358 7.57 23.69 6.37
C LYS A 358 7.17 22.43 5.63
N LEU A 359 8.03 21.41 5.61
CA LEU A 359 7.73 20.11 4.99
C LEU A 359 6.57 19.36 5.67
N VAL A 360 6.52 19.37 7.00
CA VAL A 360 5.37 18.83 7.75
C VAL A 360 4.08 19.56 7.38
N ASN A 361 4.11 20.88 7.22
CA ASN A 361 2.94 21.66 6.84
C ASN A 361 2.47 21.32 5.41
N ILE A 362 3.40 21.10 4.47
CA ILE A 362 3.06 20.63 3.11
C ILE A 362 2.39 19.25 3.18
N SER A 363 2.98 18.30 3.91
CA SER A 363 2.40 16.97 4.09
C SER A 363 1.04 17.02 4.80
N MET A 364 0.84 17.95 5.75
CA MET A 364 -0.44 18.18 6.41
C MET A 364 -1.50 18.69 5.42
N THR A 365 -1.12 19.63 4.54
CA THR A 365 -2.01 20.16 3.49
C THR A 365 -2.40 19.05 2.51
N ASN A 366 -1.44 18.19 2.12
CA ASN A 366 -1.70 17.02 1.27
C ASN A 366 -2.67 16.04 1.93
N ALA A 367 -2.48 15.74 3.22
CA ALA A 367 -3.39 14.89 3.99
C ALA A 367 -4.82 15.47 4.04
N LYS A 368 -4.93 16.79 4.31
CA LYS A 368 -6.22 17.51 4.37
C LYS A 368 -6.94 17.48 3.03
N THR A 369 -6.25 17.84 1.95
CA THR A 369 -6.82 17.87 0.60
C THR A 369 -7.30 16.48 0.17
N SER A 370 -6.48 15.45 0.40
CA SER A 370 -6.81 14.07 0.06
C SER A 370 -8.01 13.55 0.86
N LEU A 371 -8.11 13.87 2.15
CA LEU A 371 -9.26 13.47 2.97
C LEU A 371 -10.55 14.13 2.50
N ASN A 372 -10.51 15.45 2.26
CA ASN A 372 -11.68 16.18 1.78
C ASN A 372 -12.17 15.66 0.43
N ARG A 373 -11.24 15.38 -0.51
CA ARG A 373 -11.56 14.77 -1.79
C ARG A 373 -12.24 13.41 -1.60
N LYS A 374 -11.65 12.53 -0.77
CA LYS A 374 -12.22 11.20 -0.51
C LYS A 374 -13.62 11.27 0.12
N ILE A 375 -13.86 12.22 1.03
CA ILE A 375 -15.18 12.46 1.62
C ILE A 375 -16.18 12.88 0.54
N SER A 376 -15.83 13.86 -0.29
CA SER A 376 -16.68 14.33 -1.40
C SER A 376 -16.97 13.23 -2.42
N ASP A 377 -15.98 12.41 -2.78
CA ASP A 377 -16.17 11.30 -3.70
C ASP A 377 -17.13 10.24 -3.10
N ASN A 378 -17.01 9.93 -1.80
CA ASN A 378 -17.94 9.02 -1.12
C ASN A 378 -19.36 9.58 -1.03
N GLU A 379 -19.55 10.89 -0.82
CA GLU A 379 -20.85 11.54 -0.85
C GLU A 379 -21.50 11.46 -2.24
N LYS A 380 -20.72 11.67 -3.30
CA LYS A 380 -21.20 11.48 -4.68
C LYS A 380 -21.61 10.04 -4.95
N ILE A 381 -20.83 9.05 -4.50
CA ILE A 381 -21.17 7.63 -4.63
C ILE A 381 -22.47 7.34 -3.91
N PHE A 382 -22.63 7.79 -2.67
CA PHE A 382 -23.85 7.61 -1.89
C PHE A 382 -25.09 8.19 -2.62
N ASN A 383 -24.98 9.43 -3.10
CA ASN A 383 -26.05 10.08 -3.85
C ASN A 383 -26.39 9.35 -5.16
N ASN A 384 -25.39 8.80 -5.86
CA ASN A 384 -25.60 8.02 -7.08
C ASN A 384 -26.27 6.67 -6.79
N LEU A 385 -25.89 5.98 -5.72
CA LEU A 385 -26.55 4.73 -5.30
C LEU A 385 -28.02 4.98 -4.92
N ALA A 386 -28.31 6.09 -4.23
CA ALA A 386 -29.68 6.50 -3.93
C ALA A 386 -30.51 6.80 -5.19
N LYS A 387 -29.89 7.45 -6.21
CA LYS A 387 -30.55 7.65 -7.52
C LYS A 387 -30.82 6.33 -8.22
N LEU A 388 -29.88 5.39 -8.24
CA LEU A 388 -30.08 4.05 -8.81
C LEU A 388 -31.20 3.29 -8.12
N LYS A 389 -31.29 3.34 -6.79
CA LYS A 389 -32.42 2.77 -6.04
C LYS A 389 -33.77 3.29 -6.56
N ASN A 390 -33.88 4.60 -6.77
CA ASN A 390 -35.11 5.22 -7.25
C ASN A 390 -35.41 4.84 -8.71
N ILE A 391 -34.41 4.81 -9.59
CA ILE A 391 -34.55 4.42 -11.00
C ILE A 391 -35.08 2.99 -11.14
N PHE A 392 -34.56 2.07 -10.33
CA PHE A 392 -34.96 0.66 -10.34
C PHE A 392 -36.12 0.34 -9.39
N ASN A 393 -36.71 1.34 -8.72
CA ASN A 393 -37.80 1.16 -7.74
C ASN A 393 -37.51 0.09 -6.68
N LEU A 394 -36.26 0.07 -6.16
CA LEU A 394 -35.87 -0.93 -5.18
C LEU A 394 -36.34 -0.56 -3.78
N ASN A 395 -36.86 -1.54 -3.03
CA ASN A 395 -37.36 -1.34 -1.67
C ASN A 395 -36.23 -1.19 -0.64
N LYS A 396 -35.03 -1.69 -0.95
CA LYS A 396 -33.86 -1.67 -0.06
C LYS A 396 -32.76 -0.77 -0.62
N ASP A 397 -31.90 -0.27 0.26
CA ASP A 397 -30.71 0.46 -0.15
C ASP A 397 -29.68 -0.46 -0.81
N ILE A 398 -28.97 0.08 -1.79
CA ILE A 398 -27.93 -0.65 -2.53
C ILE A 398 -26.60 -0.48 -1.78
N TYR A 399 -26.07 -1.56 -1.25
CA TYR A 399 -24.76 -1.61 -0.61
C TYR A 399 -23.71 -2.33 -1.44
N ARG A 400 -24.14 -3.26 -2.32
CA ARG A 400 -23.27 -4.06 -3.17
C ARG A 400 -23.90 -4.28 -4.55
N ILE A 401 -23.14 -3.89 -5.58
CA ILE A 401 -23.46 -4.16 -6.99
C ILE A 401 -22.42 -5.13 -7.52
N GLU A 402 -22.85 -6.20 -8.17
CA GLU A 402 -22.01 -7.07 -8.95
C GLU A 402 -22.25 -6.85 -10.43
N ILE A 403 -21.17 -6.65 -11.19
CA ILE A 403 -21.22 -6.34 -12.62
C ILE A 403 -20.50 -7.47 -13.35
N TYR A 404 -21.15 -8.05 -14.35
CA TYR A 404 -20.64 -9.21 -15.06
C TYR A 404 -20.45 -8.91 -16.55
N ASP A 405 -19.31 -9.34 -17.05
CA ASP A 405 -18.95 -9.26 -18.46
C ASP A 405 -18.23 -10.54 -18.88
N ASN A 406 -18.50 -11.03 -20.10
CA ASN A 406 -17.87 -12.19 -20.66
C ASN A 406 -17.10 -11.81 -21.93
N SER A 407 -15.97 -12.48 -22.15
CA SER A 407 -15.14 -12.24 -23.31
C SER A 407 -14.48 -13.53 -23.80
N HIS A 408 -14.33 -13.67 -25.12
CA HIS A 408 -13.62 -14.78 -25.75
C HIS A 408 -12.85 -14.30 -27.00
N ILE A 409 -11.85 -15.05 -27.41
CA ILE A 409 -11.09 -14.79 -28.66
C ILE A 409 -11.49 -15.85 -29.67
N GLN A 410 -12.36 -15.49 -30.63
CA GLN A 410 -12.85 -16.38 -31.69
C GLN A 410 -13.35 -17.76 -31.15
N GLY A 411 -14.15 -17.72 -30.07
CA GLY A 411 -14.67 -18.95 -29.44
C GLY A 411 -13.66 -19.72 -28.58
N LYS A 412 -12.43 -19.21 -28.41
CA LYS A 412 -11.39 -19.82 -27.57
C LYS A 412 -11.06 -18.90 -26.39
N PHE A 413 -10.48 -19.48 -25.33
CA PHE A 413 -10.06 -18.73 -24.14
C PHE A 413 -11.19 -17.92 -23.47
N ALA A 414 -12.36 -18.54 -23.36
CA ALA A 414 -13.54 -17.94 -22.77
C ALA A 414 -13.29 -17.55 -21.29
N VAL A 415 -13.63 -16.34 -20.93
CA VAL A 415 -13.42 -15.77 -19.60
C VAL A 415 -14.63 -14.96 -19.19
N GLY A 416 -15.14 -15.22 -17.97
CA GLY A 416 -16.08 -14.35 -17.29
C GLY A 416 -15.39 -13.46 -16.26
N ALA A 417 -15.79 -12.21 -16.15
CA ALA A 417 -15.31 -11.26 -15.16
C ALA A 417 -16.47 -10.81 -14.26
N MET A 418 -16.22 -10.78 -12.95
CA MET A 418 -17.11 -10.18 -11.96
C MET A 418 -16.41 -8.99 -11.31
N VAL A 419 -16.98 -7.82 -11.45
CA VAL A 419 -16.53 -6.57 -10.83
C VAL A 419 -17.51 -6.20 -9.73
N VAL A 420 -17.00 -5.74 -8.60
CA VAL A 420 -17.82 -5.36 -7.43
C VAL A 420 -17.70 -3.89 -7.15
N PHE A 421 -18.85 -3.23 -6.98
CA PHE A 421 -18.97 -1.85 -6.57
C PHE A 421 -19.78 -1.77 -5.27
N ASN A 422 -19.32 -0.97 -4.31
CA ASN A 422 -19.99 -0.77 -3.03
C ASN A 422 -19.98 0.72 -2.60
N LYS A 423 -20.44 1.01 -1.38
CA LYS A 423 -20.46 2.36 -0.82
C LYS A 423 -19.11 3.10 -0.77
N ASP A 424 -18.01 2.37 -0.84
CA ASP A 424 -16.64 2.92 -0.85
C ASP A 424 -16.06 2.98 -2.28
N GLY A 425 -16.84 2.58 -3.31
CA GLY A 425 -16.48 2.52 -4.71
C GLY A 425 -16.17 1.10 -5.19
N PHE A 426 -15.31 0.96 -6.20
CA PHE A 426 -14.89 -0.32 -6.76
C PHE A 426 -14.06 -1.15 -5.76
N ASP A 427 -14.60 -2.30 -5.33
CA ASP A 427 -13.90 -3.24 -4.44
C ASP A 427 -13.12 -4.28 -5.24
N LYS A 428 -11.87 -3.93 -5.56
CA LYS A 428 -10.97 -4.80 -6.34
C LYS A 428 -10.61 -6.11 -5.63
N SER A 429 -10.75 -6.19 -4.32
CA SER A 429 -10.48 -7.41 -3.56
C SER A 429 -11.53 -8.49 -3.78
N SER A 430 -12.74 -8.07 -4.10
CA SER A 430 -13.88 -8.92 -4.40
C SER A 430 -14.03 -9.27 -5.88
N TYR A 431 -13.17 -8.76 -6.77
CA TYR A 431 -13.18 -9.13 -8.18
C TYR A 431 -12.90 -10.61 -8.37
N ARG A 432 -13.59 -11.23 -9.32
CA ARG A 432 -13.36 -12.63 -9.70
C ARG A 432 -13.19 -12.75 -11.20
N LYS A 433 -12.34 -13.67 -11.59
CA LYS A 433 -12.15 -14.10 -12.97
C LYS A 433 -12.51 -15.59 -13.04
N TYR A 434 -13.39 -15.93 -13.95
CA TYR A 434 -13.84 -17.28 -14.23
C TYR A 434 -13.23 -17.74 -15.54
N ASN A 435 -12.27 -18.66 -15.50
CA ASN A 435 -11.83 -19.34 -16.72
C ASN A 435 -12.89 -20.38 -17.08
N LEU A 436 -13.52 -20.23 -18.24
CA LEU A 436 -14.62 -21.06 -18.69
C LEU A 436 -14.08 -22.23 -19.55
N THR A 437 -14.58 -23.43 -19.28
CA THR A 437 -14.16 -24.60 -20.04
C THR A 437 -15.06 -24.70 -21.27
N ILE A 438 -14.47 -24.73 -22.46
CA ILE A 438 -15.18 -24.92 -23.70
C ILE A 438 -15.64 -26.40 -23.73
N ASN A 439 -16.94 -26.62 -23.67
CA ASN A 439 -17.63 -27.91 -23.83
C ASN A 439 -18.78 -27.73 -24.82
N GLU A 440 -19.55 -28.79 -25.08
CA GLU A 440 -20.65 -28.76 -26.05
C GLU A 440 -21.65 -27.62 -25.83
N ASN A 441 -21.83 -27.18 -24.59
CA ASN A 441 -22.73 -26.07 -24.21
C ASN A 441 -22.11 -24.69 -24.40
N ILE A 442 -20.78 -24.57 -24.55
CA ILE A 442 -20.02 -23.31 -24.67
C ILE A 442 -19.22 -23.30 -26.00
N SER A 443 -19.67 -24.03 -26.99
CA SER A 443 -19.00 -24.06 -28.29
C SER A 443 -19.23 -22.78 -29.11
N GLY A 444 -18.16 -22.22 -29.72
CA GLY A 444 -18.28 -21.28 -30.81
C GLY A 444 -18.80 -19.88 -30.50
N GLY A 445 -18.71 -19.40 -29.25
CA GLY A 445 -19.15 -18.04 -28.88
C GLY A 445 -20.58 -17.99 -28.32
N ASN A 446 -21.03 -19.07 -27.67
CA ASN A 446 -22.31 -19.07 -26.95
C ASN A 446 -22.21 -18.24 -25.65
N ASP A 447 -22.43 -16.91 -25.73
CA ASP A 447 -22.38 -16.00 -24.60
C ASP A 447 -23.39 -16.34 -23.51
N PHE A 448 -24.56 -16.92 -23.86
CA PHE A 448 -25.56 -17.38 -22.89
C PHE A 448 -25.02 -18.53 -22.03
N GLY A 449 -24.40 -19.55 -22.65
CA GLY A 449 -23.78 -20.66 -21.93
C GLY A 449 -22.61 -20.21 -21.04
N MET A 450 -21.82 -19.23 -21.50
CA MET A 450 -20.78 -18.63 -20.69
C MET A 450 -21.36 -17.93 -19.45
N MET A 451 -22.42 -17.17 -19.61
CA MET A 451 -23.09 -16.47 -18.51
C MET A 451 -23.70 -17.46 -17.52
N GLN A 452 -24.35 -18.52 -18.02
CA GLN A 452 -24.90 -19.59 -17.21
C GLN A 452 -23.82 -20.26 -16.33
N GLU A 453 -22.67 -20.57 -16.89
CA GLU A 453 -21.56 -21.17 -16.12
C GLU A 453 -21.02 -20.22 -15.04
N VAL A 454 -20.82 -18.93 -15.35
CA VAL A 454 -20.36 -17.93 -14.39
C VAL A 454 -21.31 -17.82 -13.20
N PHE A 455 -22.61 -17.68 -13.46
CA PHE A 455 -23.62 -17.54 -12.42
C PHE A 455 -23.79 -18.82 -11.60
N SER A 456 -23.82 -19.98 -12.25
CA SER A 456 -23.85 -21.27 -11.56
C SER A 456 -22.66 -21.42 -10.60
N ARG A 457 -21.44 -21.07 -11.02
CA ARG A 457 -20.25 -21.12 -10.15
C ARG A 457 -20.29 -20.09 -9.02
N ARG A 458 -20.88 -18.90 -9.26
CA ARG A 458 -20.99 -17.85 -8.25
C ARG A 458 -21.97 -18.21 -7.14
N PHE A 459 -23.12 -18.81 -7.50
CA PHE A 459 -24.24 -19.05 -6.61
C PHE A 459 -24.40 -20.51 -6.16
N LYS A 460 -23.65 -21.48 -6.75
CA LYS A 460 -23.74 -22.93 -6.47
C LYS A 460 -23.60 -23.34 -5.00
N ASN A 461 -22.88 -22.56 -4.18
CA ASN A 461 -22.61 -22.88 -2.77
C ASN A 461 -23.20 -21.85 -1.83
N PHE A 462 -24.36 -21.30 -2.17
CA PHE A 462 -24.95 -20.20 -1.43
C PHE A 462 -25.41 -20.60 -0.01
N ASP A 463 -25.90 -21.81 0.18
CA ASP A 463 -26.42 -22.33 1.46
C ASP A 463 -25.33 -22.69 2.49
N ASN A 464 -24.06 -22.67 2.11
CA ASN A 464 -22.98 -22.90 3.05
C ASN A 464 -22.64 -21.61 3.82
N ALA A 465 -23.04 -21.53 5.08
CA ALA A 465 -22.78 -20.43 6.03
C ALA A 465 -21.27 -20.05 6.22
N LYS A 466 -20.36 -20.78 5.58
CA LYS A 466 -18.90 -20.53 5.56
C LYS A 466 -18.42 -19.66 4.39
N ASN A 467 -19.31 -19.33 3.44
CA ASN A 467 -18.90 -18.52 2.29
C ASN A 467 -18.89 -17.02 2.64
N ASN A 468 -17.71 -16.48 2.85
CA ASN A 468 -17.44 -15.04 3.07
C ASN A 468 -17.76 -14.15 1.84
N ASN A 469 -18.71 -14.54 0.99
CA ASN A 469 -19.01 -13.84 -0.25
C ASN A 469 -20.47 -13.34 -0.22
N PRO A 470 -20.70 -12.09 0.30
CA PRO A 470 -22.05 -11.57 0.50
C PRO A 470 -22.81 -11.47 -0.83
N LEU A 471 -24.16 -11.61 -0.74
CA LEU A 471 -25.04 -11.39 -1.89
C LEU A 471 -25.00 -9.94 -2.38
N PRO A 472 -25.14 -9.72 -3.70
CA PRO A 472 -25.38 -8.38 -4.23
C PRO A 472 -26.83 -7.92 -3.99
N ASP A 473 -27.01 -6.61 -3.84
CA ASP A 473 -28.32 -5.97 -3.82
C ASP A 473 -28.81 -5.66 -5.26
N LEU A 474 -27.86 -5.56 -6.21
CA LEU A 474 -28.11 -5.32 -7.61
C LEU A 474 -27.06 -6.07 -8.46
N ILE A 475 -27.54 -6.75 -9.48
CA ILE A 475 -26.71 -7.40 -10.49
C ILE A 475 -26.87 -6.65 -11.81
N LEU A 476 -25.75 -6.30 -12.44
CA LEU A 476 -25.69 -5.75 -13.78
C LEU A 476 -24.98 -6.73 -14.70
N VAL A 477 -25.60 -7.03 -15.84
CA VAL A 477 -25.08 -7.95 -16.85
C VAL A 477 -24.94 -7.20 -18.16
N ASP A 478 -23.79 -7.29 -18.80
CA ASP A 478 -23.61 -6.78 -20.15
C ASP A 478 -24.32 -7.71 -21.14
N GLY A 479 -25.32 -7.17 -21.88
CA GLY A 479 -26.11 -7.92 -22.83
C GLY A 479 -27.58 -7.47 -22.91
N GLY A 480 -28.34 -8.13 -23.77
CA GLY A 480 -29.77 -7.85 -24.00
C GLY A 480 -30.73 -8.73 -23.16
N ARG A 481 -31.99 -8.76 -23.56
CA ARG A 481 -33.06 -9.54 -22.89
C ARG A 481 -32.75 -11.04 -22.74
N GLY A 482 -32.04 -11.63 -23.70
CA GLY A 482 -31.64 -13.05 -23.62
C GLY A 482 -30.72 -13.33 -22.43
N HIS A 483 -29.69 -12.50 -22.21
CA HIS A 483 -28.80 -12.63 -21.06
C HIS A 483 -29.55 -12.44 -19.73
N LEU A 484 -30.48 -11.47 -19.67
CA LEU A 484 -31.31 -11.25 -18.50
C LEU A 484 -32.17 -12.47 -18.18
N ASN A 485 -32.82 -13.09 -19.18
CA ASN A 485 -33.63 -14.28 -18.99
C ASN A 485 -32.79 -15.45 -18.47
N THR A 486 -31.63 -15.71 -19.10
CA THR A 486 -30.68 -16.77 -18.67
C THR A 486 -30.25 -16.61 -17.21
N VAL A 487 -29.94 -15.36 -16.81
CA VAL A 487 -29.54 -15.07 -15.43
C VAL A 487 -30.72 -15.21 -14.47
N SER A 488 -31.91 -14.75 -14.84
CA SER A 488 -33.12 -14.85 -14.02
C SER A 488 -33.50 -16.30 -13.74
N GLU A 489 -33.41 -17.20 -14.73
CA GLU A 489 -33.66 -18.65 -14.59
C GLU A 489 -32.72 -19.33 -13.59
N ILE A 490 -31.51 -18.82 -13.41
CA ILE A 490 -30.54 -19.40 -12.48
C ILE A 490 -30.75 -18.88 -11.04
N LEU A 491 -31.30 -17.67 -10.92
CA LEU A 491 -31.47 -17.01 -9.62
C LEU A 491 -32.84 -17.29 -8.98
N THR A 492 -33.80 -17.80 -9.74
CA THR A 492 -35.12 -18.27 -9.27
C THR A 492 -35.07 -19.73 -8.86
#